data_f484736f46e70a7cb50282fe42f4b289
#
_entry.id   f484736f46e70a7cb50282fe42f4b289
#
_cell.length_a   1.000
_cell.length_b   1.000
_cell.length_c   1.000
_cell.angle_alpha   90.00
_cell.angle_beta   90.00
_cell.angle_gamma   90.00
#
_symmetry.space_group_name_H-M   'P 1'
#
loop_
_entity.id
_entity.type
_entity.pdbx_description
1 polymer ?
#
loop_
_entity_poly.entity_id
_entity_poly.type
_entity_poly.pdbx_seq_one_letter_code
_entity_poly.pdbx_strand_id
1 'polypeptide(L)'
;MATYPRTGIQRILAGSVDPVLRVTFLDQDGEPVGSAPSGVTCTITRADGTVIATGRTATASGADLTCELTTAEAASLDVLSAVWTDDGAVRARSYHRLVGGFLFTIAELDALGGLSTFTAVQKRAARDAVTDMIERETGVCWNTTYDRDEFEGHDRTVLVAKRRPIQTVREFTIENVQVATTYNVNAAAGLVTPTVHGSLSMCGWVVFGYEHGFNAPPHDLSEAAAHATKLRLLGRTSGIGERVRSISDEQGTRTFSFAGPGHPTGVDEIDAVITAHDMRDPAVF
;
A
#
# COMPACT_ATOMS: atom_id res chain seq x y z
N MET A 1 -8.20 -20.53 21.96
CA MET A 1 -8.47 -20.50 20.52
C MET A 1 -7.27 -19.84 19.87
N ALA A 2 -6.65 -20.43 18.83
CA ALA A 2 -5.51 -19.82 18.16
C ALA A 2 -6.01 -18.62 17.34
N THR A 3 -5.43 -17.44 17.54
CA THR A 3 -5.72 -16.23 16.77
C THR A 3 -4.49 -15.86 15.96
N TYR A 4 -4.68 -15.25 14.79
CA TYR A 4 -3.59 -14.77 13.97
C TYR A 4 -3.87 -13.35 13.46
N PRO A 5 -2.83 -12.52 13.26
CA PRO A 5 -3.01 -11.18 12.77
C PRO A 5 -3.33 -11.20 11.27
N ARG A 6 -4.24 -10.34 10.84
CA ARG A 6 -4.47 -10.08 9.42
C ARG A 6 -3.27 -9.32 8.87
N THR A 7 -2.61 -9.89 7.88
CA THR A 7 -1.51 -9.25 7.16
C THR A 7 -2.05 -8.44 5.99
N GLY A 8 -1.64 -7.20 5.91
CA GLY A 8 -1.95 -6.26 4.82
C GLY A 8 -1.20 -4.97 5.04
N ILE A 9 -0.92 -4.23 3.99
CA ILE A 9 -0.31 -2.91 4.12
C ILE A 9 -1.42 -1.90 4.32
N GLN A 10 -1.43 -1.25 5.49
CA GLN A 10 -2.29 -0.11 5.76
C GLN A 10 -1.62 1.17 5.24
N ARG A 11 -2.39 2.01 4.53
CA ARG A 11 -1.94 3.33 4.11
C ARG A 11 -2.44 4.40 5.07
N ILE A 12 -1.55 5.27 5.48
CA ILE A 12 -1.79 6.39 6.41
C ILE A 12 -1.31 7.65 5.71
N LEU A 13 -2.11 8.71 5.73
CA LEU A 13 -1.71 10.00 5.16
C LEU A 13 -0.56 10.59 5.99
N ALA A 14 0.55 10.90 5.34
CA ALA A 14 1.65 11.62 5.98
C ALA A 14 1.18 13.01 6.43
N GLY A 15 1.60 13.45 7.62
CA GLY A 15 1.18 14.72 8.21
C GLY A 15 -0.26 14.75 8.73
N SER A 16 -0.99 13.61 8.76
CA SER A 16 -2.33 13.57 9.35
C SER A 16 -2.31 13.89 10.86
N VAL A 17 -3.44 14.39 11.37
CA VAL A 17 -3.53 14.84 12.77
C VAL A 17 -3.50 13.67 13.73
N ASP A 18 -4.23 12.61 13.47
CA ASP A 18 -4.33 11.45 14.36
C ASP A 18 -3.99 10.16 13.58
N PRO A 19 -2.70 9.97 13.22
CA PRO A 19 -2.30 8.78 12.50
C PRO A 19 -2.29 7.55 13.42
N VAL A 20 -2.98 6.48 12.99
CA VAL A 20 -3.15 5.29 13.82
C VAL A 20 -2.69 4.04 13.05
N LEU A 21 -1.75 3.31 13.62
CA LEU A 21 -1.41 1.97 13.20
C LEU A 21 -2.46 0.99 13.70
N ARG A 22 -2.82 0.02 12.87
CA ARG A 22 -3.85 -0.97 13.22
C ARG A 22 -3.44 -2.37 12.79
N VAL A 23 -3.76 -3.34 13.64
CA VAL A 23 -3.73 -4.77 13.30
C VAL A 23 -5.03 -5.42 13.75
N THR A 24 -5.65 -6.22 12.89
CA THR A 24 -6.87 -6.97 13.19
C THR A 24 -6.51 -8.43 13.45
N PHE A 25 -7.04 -8.99 14.53
CA PHE A 25 -6.88 -10.42 14.85
C PHE A 25 -8.04 -11.21 14.30
N LEU A 26 -7.73 -12.34 13.70
CA LEU A 26 -8.70 -13.28 13.12
C LEU A 26 -8.64 -14.59 13.90
N ASP A 27 -9.74 -15.31 13.91
CA ASP A 27 -9.82 -16.69 14.40
C ASP A 27 -9.35 -17.70 13.32
N GLN A 28 -9.45 -18.97 13.63
CA GLN A 28 -9.04 -20.06 12.72
C GLN A 28 -9.87 -20.12 11.42
N ASP A 29 -11.06 -19.54 11.43
CA ASP A 29 -11.98 -19.51 10.28
C ASP A 29 -11.79 -18.23 9.43
N GLY A 30 -10.87 -17.33 9.87
CA GLY A 30 -10.56 -16.08 9.18
C GLY A 30 -11.51 -14.94 9.53
N GLU A 31 -12.38 -15.12 10.53
CA GLU A 31 -13.29 -14.09 10.99
C GLU A 31 -12.67 -13.26 12.13
N PRO A 32 -13.00 -11.96 12.24
CA PRO A 32 -12.52 -11.12 13.32
C PRO A 32 -12.89 -11.70 14.69
N VAL A 33 -11.91 -11.80 15.59
CA VAL A 33 -12.15 -12.26 16.96
C VAL A 33 -13.06 -11.28 17.72
N GLY A 34 -13.78 -11.75 18.73
CA GLY A 34 -14.63 -10.88 19.55
C GLY A 34 -13.82 -9.86 20.38
N SER A 35 -12.58 -10.18 20.74
CA SER A 35 -11.69 -9.29 21.50
C SER A 35 -10.24 -9.57 21.14
N ALA A 36 -9.50 -8.51 20.83
CA ALA A 36 -8.04 -8.54 20.70
C ALA A 36 -7.37 -8.75 22.07
N PRO A 37 -6.12 -9.25 22.11
CA PRO A 37 -5.37 -9.37 23.37
C PRO A 37 -5.22 -8.02 24.08
N SER A 38 -5.32 -8.01 25.42
CA SER A 38 -5.07 -6.82 26.25
C SER A 38 -3.61 -6.79 26.71
N GLY A 39 -3.12 -5.63 27.14
CA GLY A 39 -1.75 -5.48 27.65
C GLY A 39 -0.66 -5.47 26.60
N VAL A 40 -1.04 -5.47 25.33
CA VAL A 40 -0.10 -5.47 24.21
C VAL A 40 0.61 -4.12 24.10
N THR A 41 1.90 -4.17 23.82
CA THR A 41 2.72 -3.00 23.48
C THR A 41 3.20 -3.08 22.04
N CYS A 42 3.50 -1.93 21.46
CA CYS A 42 3.94 -1.80 20.07
C CYS A 42 5.33 -1.14 19.99
N THR A 43 6.23 -1.75 19.27
CA THR A 43 7.52 -1.16 18.89
C THR A 43 7.47 -0.84 17.40
N ILE A 44 7.80 0.41 17.04
CA ILE A 44 7.65 0.94 15.69
C ILE A 44 9.02 1.33 15.14
N THR A 45 9.33 0.84 13.95
CA THR A 45 10.62 1.04 13.28
C THR A 45 10.40 1.56 11.85
N ARG A 46 11.18 2.55 11.43
CA ARG A 46 11.21 3.07 10.05
C ARG A 46 11.91 2.12 9.08
N ALA A 47 11.77 2.39 7.79
CA ALA A 47 12.44 1.61 6.74
C ALA A 47 13.98 1.61 6.88
N ASP A 48 14.58 2.66 7.41
CA ASP A 48 16.03 2.79 7.66
C ASP A 48 16.51 2.05 8.92
N GLY A 49 15.61 1.39 9.67
CA GLY A 49 15.91 0.71 10.92
C GLY A 49 15.80 1.60 12.17
N THR A 50 15.52 2.90 12.01
CA THR A 50 15.36 3.82 13.16
C THR A 50 14.11 3.45 13.95
N VAL A 51 14.29 3.16 15.25
CA VAL A 51 13.18 2.90 16.16
C VAL A 51 12.59 4.23 16.63
N ILE A 52 11.33 4.51 16.29
CA ILE A 52 10.63 5.76 16.65
C ILE A 52 9.76 5.62 17.89
N ALA A 53 9.37 4.40 18.25
CA ALA A 53 8.65 4.11 19.48
C ALA A 53 8.99 2.72 19.99
N THR A 54 9.22 2.59 21.29
CA THR A 54 9.48 1.29 21.95
C THR A 54 8.46 1.07 23.06
N GLY A 55 7.79 -0.08 23.03
CA GLY A 55 6.88 -0.49 24.10
C GLY A 55 5.68 0.43 24.32
N ARG A 56 5.23 1.15 23.28
CA ARG A 56 4.04 2.01 23.34
C ARG A 56 2.80 1.16 23.57
N THR A 57 1.98 1.53 24.56
CA THR A 57 0.75 0.81 24.88
C THR A 57 -0.21 0.82 23.70
N ALA A 58 -0.69 -0.36 23.31
CA ALA A 58 -1.73 -0.51 22.30
C ALA A 58 -3.11 -0.48 22.94
N THR A 59 -4.07 0.11 22.23
CA THR A 59 -5.48 0.13 22.62
C THR A 59 -6.22 -0.97 21.91
N ALA A 60 -6.91 -1.85 22.65
CA ALA A 60 -7.77 -2.89 22.11
C ALA A 60 -9.19 -2.36 21.87
N SER A 61 -9.76 -2.63 20.71
CA SER A 61 -11.15 -2.31 20.37
C SER A 61 -11.74 -3.43 19.49
N GLY A 62 -12.54 -4.30 20.09
CA GLY A 62 -13.00 -5.50 19.41
C GLY A 62 -11.83 -6.38 18.97
N ALA A 63 -11.80 -6.78 17.71
CA ALA A 63 -10.72 -7.57 17.13
C ALA A 63 -9.43 -6.78 16.83
N ASP A 64 -9.46 -5.47 16.95
CA ASP A 64 -8.36 -4.58 16.57
C ASP A 64 -7.48 -4.19 17.74
N LEU A 65 -6.17 -4.14 17.49
CA LEU A 65 -5.21 -3.37 18.27
C LEU A 65 -4.83 -2.12 17.50
N THR A 66 -4.79 -0.99 18.18
CA THR A 66 -4.40 0.29 17.61
C THR A 66 -3.26 0.90 18.41
N CYS A 67 -2.35 1.58 17.69
CA CYS A 67 -1.28 2.36 18.28
C CYS A 67 -1.22 3.71 17.59
N GLU A 68 -1.37 4.79 18.37
CA GLU A 68 -1.33 6.15 17.85
C GLU A 68 0.11 6.56 17.58
N LEU A 69 0.33 7.25 16.46
CA LEU A 69 1.56 7.96 16.16
C LEU A 69 1.37 9.44 16.52
N THR A 70 2.44 10.10 16.85
CA THR A 70 2.43 11.56 16.89
C THR A 70 2.46 12.12 15.47
N THR A 71 1.98 13.35 15.30
CA THR A 71 2.06 14.06 13.99
C THR A 71 3.50 14.16 13.51
N ALA A 72 4.47 14.34 14.40
CA ALA A 72 5.90 14.39 14.05
C ALA A 72 6.44 13.04 13.56
N GLU A 73 6.00 11.92 14.13
CA GLU A 73 6.38 10.58 13.68
C GLU A 73 5.81 10.23 12.30
N ALA A 74 4.64 10.77 11.97
CA ALA A 74 3.96 10.58 10.71
C ALA A 74 4.19 11.72 9.69
N ALA A 75 5.06 12.69 9.97
CA ALA A 75 5.22 13.90 9.17
C ALA A 75 5.78 13.64 7.76
N SER A 76 6.56 12.58 7.58
CA SER A 76 7.24 12.28 6.32
C SER A 76 6.78 10.94 5.75
N LEU A 77 6.85 10.81 4.42
CA LEU A 77 6.63 9.54 3.73
C LEU A 77 7.62 8.50 4.24
N ASP A 78 7.13 7.29 4.52
CA ASP A 78 7.96 6.20 5.03
C ASP A 78 7.22 4.86 4.96
N VAL A 79 7.96 3.77 5.19
CA VAL A 79 7.43 2.45 5.47
C VAL A 79 7.72 2.12 6.93
N LEU A 80 6.68 1.91 7.72
CA LEU A 80 6.79 1.58 9.12
C LEU A 80 6.54 0.08 9.32
N SER A 81 7.40 -0.56 10.10
CA SER A 81 7.14 -1.88 10.66
C SER A 81 6.73 -1.73 12.13
N ALA A 82 5.64 -2.40 12.51
CA ALA A 82 5.16 -2.42 13.88
C ALA A 82 5.19 -3.85 14.43
N VAL A 83 5.87 -4.03 15.55
CA VAL A 83 5.96 -5.31 16.28
C VAL A 83 5.11 -5.20 17.53
N TRP A 84 4.08 -6.03 17.61
CA TRP A 84 3.12 -6.08 18.71
C TRP A 84 3.49 -7.19 19.66
N THR A 85 3.76 -6.86 20.93
CA THR A 85 4.25 -7.79 21.95
C THR A 85 3.36 -7.79 23.18
N ASP A 86 3.19 -8.95 23.76
CA ASP A 86 2.47 -9.16 25.02
C ASP A 86 3.36 -10.02 25.90
N ASP A 87 3.71 -9.49 27.07
CA ASP A 87 4.64 -10.11 28.03
C ASP A 87 5.93 -10.64 27.36
N GLY A 88 6.51 -9.83 26.48
CA GLY A 88 7.73 -10.15 25.74
C GLY A 88 7.55 -11.09 24.54
N ALA A 89 6.38 -11.69 24.35
CA ALA A 89 6.08 -12.56 23.22
C ALA A 89 5.53 -11.75 22.02
N VAL A 90 6.08 -11.94 20.82
CA VAL A 90 5.56 -11.31 19.61
C VAL A 90 4.20 -11.91 19.26
N ARG A 91 3.17 -11.09 19.25
CA ARG A 91 1.79 -11.46 18.87
C ARG A 91 1.50 -11.19 17.40
N ALA A 92 2.04 -10.07 16.88
CA ALA A 92 1.83 -9.69 15.49
C ALA A 92 3.01 -8.89 14.94
N ARG A 93 3.12 -8.85 13.62
CA ARG A 93 3.91 -7.88 12.86
C ARG A 93 3.01 -7.27 11.80
N SER A 94 3.03 -5.96 11.65
CA SER A 94 2.27 -5.26 10.62
C SER A 94 3.14 -4.23 9.91
N TYR A 95 2.78 -3.93 8.67
CA TYR A 95 3.48 -2.95 7.84
C TYR A 95 2.51 -1.84 7.46
N HIS A 96 2.99 -0.62 7.51
CA HIS A 96 2.20 0.58 7.25
C HIS A 96 2.99 1.49 6.33
N ARG A 97 2.30 2.11 5.35
CA ARG A 97 2.90 3.12 4.48
C ARG A 97 2.37 4.49 4.83
N LEU A 98 3.28 5.42 5.11
CA LEU A 98 2.98 6.85 5.16
C LEU A 98 3.02 7.37 3.73
N VAL A 99 1.85 7.74 3.19
CA VAL A 99 1.65 8.14 1.79
C VAL A 99 1.31 9.62 1.66
N GLY A 100 1.65 10.22 0.52
CA GLY A 100 1.35 11.64 0.24
C GLY A 100 -0.11 11.91 -0.12
N GLY A 101 -0.90 10.87 -0.41
CA GLY A 101 -2.30 10.98 -0.78
C GLY A 101 -2.98 9.63 -0.91
N PHE A 102 -4.25 9.67 -1.32
CA PHE A 102 -5.04 8.50 -1.67
C PHE A 102 -5.61 8.65 -3.08
N LEU A 103 -5.96 7.56 -3.75
CA LEU A 103 -6.66 7.61 -5.03
C LEU A 103 -7.97 8.39 -4.93
N PHE A 104 -8.68 8.21 -3.82
CA PHE A 104 -9.89 8.94 -3.47
C PHE A 104 -10.07 8.99 -1.95
N THR A 105 -10.89 9.91 -1.47
CA THR A 105 -11.22 10.07 -0.05
C THR A 105 -12.40 9.17 0.35
N ILE A 106 -12.54 8.90 1.66
CA ILE A 106 -13.71 8.18 2.15
C ILE A 106 -15.01 8.99 1.93
N ALA A 107 -14.93 10.32 1.95
CA ALA A 107 -16.08 11.18 1.66
C ALA A 107 -16.57 11.04 0.21
N GLU A 108 -15.66 10.97 -0.76
CA GLU A 108 -15.99 10.70 -2.18
C GLU A 108 -16.61 9.31 -2.34
N LEU A 109 -16.07 8.29 -1.66
CA LEU A 109 -16.67 6.95 -1.64
C LEU A 109 -18.08 6.96 -1.06
N ASP A 110 -18.31 7.68 0.03
CA ASP A 110 -19.60 7.79 0.68
C ASP A 110 -20.63 8.56 -0.18
N ALA A 111 -20.16 9.53 -0.97
CA ALA A 111 -21.00 10.25 -1.92
C ALA A 111 -21.60 9.34 -3.02
N LEU A 112 -20.98 8.20 -3.32
CA LEU A 112 -21.54 7.19 -4.23
C LEU A 112 -22.79 6.48 -3.67
N GLY A 113 -23.07 6.63 -2.37
CA GLY A 113 -24.24 6.07 -1.69
C GLY A 113 -24.23 4.55 -1.50
N GLY A 114 -25.16 4.05 -0.67
CA GLY A 114 -25.35 2.62 -0.46
C GLY A 114 -24.30 1.95 0.47
N LEU A 115 -23.48 2.73 1.18
CA LEU A 115 -22.38 2.22 2.01
C LEU A 115 -22.51 2.54 3.51
N SER A 116 -23.71 2.94 3.96
CA SER A 116 -23.95 3.33 5.37
C SER A 116 -23.78 2.19 6.37
N THR A 117 -23.91 0.93 5.91
CA THR A 117 -23.74 -0.26 6.75
C THR A 117 -22.28 -0.64 7.00
N PHE A 118 -21.34 -0.07 6.22
CA PHE A 118 -19.94 -0.36 6.36
C PHE A 118 -19.24 0.64 7.28
N THR A 119 -18.39 0.12 8.16
CA THR A 119 -17.58 0.97 9.05
C THR A 119 -16.47 1.69 8.27
N ALA A 120 -15.96 2.78 8.82
CA ALA A 120 -14.82 3.51 8.24
C ALA A 120 -13.57 2.61 8.07
N VAL A 121 -13.39 1.64 8.97
CA VAL A 121 -12.28 0.66 8.91
C VAL A 121 -12.45 -0.24 7.68
N GLN A 122 -13.65 -0.77 7.45
CA GLN A 122 -13.93 -1.61 6.29
C GLN A 122 -13.74 -0.85 4.97
N LYS A 123 -14.20 0.40 4.92
CA LYS A 123 -14.04 1.28 3.74
C LYS A 123 -12.56 1.56 3.45
N ARG A 124 -11.75 1.88 4.47
CA ARG A 124 -10.29 2.09 4.33
C ARG A 124 -9.59 0.82 3.85
N ALA A 125 -9.88 -0.32 4.46
CA ALA A 125 -9.30 -1.60 4.04
C ALA A 125 -9.67 -1.99 2.60
N ALA A 126 -10.89 -1.70 2.18
CA ALA A 126 -11.33 -1.93 0.80
C ALA A 126 -10.62 -0.97 -0.18
N ARG A 127 -10.50 0.32 0.18
CA ARG A 127 -9.74 1.31 -0.59
C ARG A 127 -8.29 0.88 -0.78
N ASP A 128 -7.61 0.52 0.31
CA ASP A 128 -6.20 0.12 0.27
C ASP A 128 -6.00 -1.12 -0.61
N ALA A 129 -6.91 -2.09 -0.53
CA ALA A 129 -6.86 -3.29 -1.37
C ALA A 129 -7.11 -3.01 -2.87
N VAL A 130 -8.00 -2.06 -3.19
CA VAL A 130 -8.24 -1.62 -4.58
C VAL A 130 -7.04 -0.81 -5.08
N THR A 131 -6.47 0.05 -4.24
CA THR A 131 -5.23 0.79 -4.58
C THR A 131 -4.10 -0.18 -4.90
N ASP A 132 -3.86 -1.21 -4.08
CA ASP A 132 -2.84 -2.25 -4.37
C ASP A 132 -3.09 -2.98 -5.69
N MET A 133 -4.35 -3.25 -6.00
CA MET A 133 -4.74 -3.88 -7.27
C MET A 133 -4.41 -2.96 -8.45
N ILE A 134 -4.83 -1.70 -8.40
CA ILE A 134 -4.60 -0.72 -9.48
C ILE A 134 -3.10 -0.49 -9.68
N GLU A 135 -2.33 -0.27 -8.60
CA GLU A 135 -0.88 -0.07 -8.68
C GLU A 135 -0.15 -1.28 -9.27
N ARG A 136 -0.63 -2.49 -8.99
CA ARG A 136 -0.09 -3.71 -9.61
C ARG A 136 -0.42 -3.80 -11.09
N GLU A 137 -1.65 -3.48 -11.49
CA GLU A 137 -2.09 -3.56 -12.88
C GLU A 137 -1.51 -2.43 -13.75
N THR A 138 -1.32 -1.24 -13.19
CA THR A 138 -0.73 -0.10 -13.93
C THR A 138 0.79 -0.03 -13.83
N GLY A 139 1.40 -0.76 -12.89
CA GLY A 139 2.85 -0.81 -12.70
C GLY A 139 3.45 0.40 -11.98
N VAL A 140 2.63 1.37 -11.56
CA VAL A 140 3.08 2.61 -10.91
C VAL A 140 2.25 2.93 -9.67
N CYS A 141 2.83 3.71 -8.74
CA CYS A 141 2.11 4.29 -7.63
C CYS A 141 1.49 5.63 -8.05
N TRP A 142 0.19 5.79 -7.85
CA TRP A 142 -0.56 6.98 -8.24
C TRP A 142 -0.55 8.08 -7.15
N ASN A 143 0.05 7.78 -6.01
CA ASN A 143 0.31 8.75 -4.94
C ASN A 143 1.77 8.66 -4.55
N THR A 144 2.33 9.78 -4.10
CA THR A 144 3.72 9.79 -3.65
C THR A 144 3.89 8.88 -2.44
N THR A 145 4.87 8.01 -2.51
CA THR A 145 5.24 7.06 -1.45
C THR A 145 6.76 6.92 -1.37
N TYR A 146 7.25 6.34 -0.30
CA TYR A 146 8.68 6.10 -0.08
C TYR A 146 8.94 4.60 -0.13
N ASP A 147 10.02 4.23 -0.84
CA ASP A 147 10.60 2.89 -0.80
C ASP A 147 12.11 2.98 -0.52
N ARG A 148 12.64 1.96 0.13
CA ARG A 148 14.05 1.80 0.40
C ARG A 148 14.49 0.43 -0.11
N ASP A 149 15.32 0.45 -1.14
CA ASP A 149 15.86 -0.74 -1.79
C ASP A 149 17.27 -1.01 -1.29
N GLU A 150 17.55 -2.26 -0.99
CA GLU A 150 18.86 -2.75 -0.62
C GLU A 150 19.25 -3.90 -1.54
N PHE A 151 20.42 -3.84 -2.15
CA PHE A 151 20.87 -4.86 -3.10
C PHE A 151 22.38 -4.82 -3.31
N GLU A 152 22.95 -5.86 -3.87
CA GLU A 152 24.32 -5.90 -4.31
C GLU A 152 24.49 -5.23 -5.69
N GLY A 153 25.40 -4.31 -5.80
CA GLY A 153 25.52 -3.41 -6.96
C GLY A 153 26.06 -4.05 -8.23
N HIS A 154 26.84 -5.14 -8.14
CA HIS A 154 27.38 -5.90 -9.28
C HIS A 154 28.08 -5.04 -10.35
N ASP A 155 28.89 -4.05 -9.94
CA ASP A 155 29.64 -3.16 -10.83
C ASP A 155 28.80 -2.37 -11.86
N ARG A 156 27.53 -2.16 -11.58
CA ARG A 156 26.66 -1.37 -12.45
C ARG A 156 27.00 0.12 -12.36
N THR A 157 26.91 0.80 -13.48
CA THR A 157 27.11 2.26 -13.59
C THR A 157 25.80 3.04 -13.52
N VAL A 158 24.67 2.36 -13.68
CA VAL A 158 23.33 2.94 -13.65
C VAL A 158 22.48 2.15 -12.67
N LEU A 159 21.86 2.86 -11.74
CA LEU A 159 20.84 2.30 -10.87
C LEU A 159 19.48 2.39 -11.55
N VAL A 160 18.74 1.29 -11.54
CA VAL A 160 17.36 1.23 -11.99
C VAL A 160 16.49 1.07 -10.76
N ALA A 161 15.69 2.09 -10.43
CA ALA A 161 14.73 2.02 -9.33
C ALA A 161 13.61 1.03 -9.65
N LYS A 162 13.19 0.27 -8.66
CA LYS A 162 12.08 -0.69 -8.81
C LYS A 162 10.75 0.00 -9.10
N ARG A 163 10.60 1.24 -8.64
CA ARG A 163 9.39 2.04 -8.78
C ARG A 163 9.69 3.37 -9.45
N ARG A 164 8.76 3.82 -10.29
CA ARG A 164 8.84 5.09 -11.03
C ARG A 164 7.47 5.79 -11.07
N PRO A 165 7.42 7.09 -11.36
CA PRO A 165 8.56 8.01 -11.52
C PRO A 165 9.21 8.31 -10.17
N ILE A 166 10.53 8.59 -10.17
CA ILE A 166 11.26 9.06 -8.99
C ILE A 166 10.92 10.54 -8.77
N GLN A 167 10.53 10.91 -7.54
CA GLN A 167 10.27 12.30 -7.15
C GLN A 167 11.50 12.91 -6.45
N THR A 168 12.02 12.20 -5.45
CA THR A 168 13.13 12.66 -4.64
C THR A 168 13.99 11.48 -4.21
N VAL A 169 15.32 11.62 -4.29
CA VAL A 169 16.26 10.66 -3.69
C VAL A 169 16.60 11.15 -2.28
N ARG A 170 16.34 10.33 -1.27
CA ARG A 170 16.63 10.67 0.13
C ARG A 170 17.94 10.08 0.63
N GLU A 171 18.24 8.87 0.19
CA GLU A 171 19.42 8.11 0.59
C GLU A 171 20.03 7.41 -0.62
N PHE A 172 21.31 7.52 -0.78
CA PHE A 172 22.06 6.72 -1.76
C PHE A 172 23.44 6.43 -1.18
N THR A 173 23.63 5.21 -0.70
CA THR A 173 24.92 4.78 -0.13
C THR A 173 25.44 3.53 -0.83
N ILE A 174 26.75 3.41 -0.89
CA ILE A 174 27.46 2.22 -1.35
C ILE A 174 28.43 1.85 -0.21
N GLU A 175 28.37 0.60 0.28
CA GLU A 175 29.16 0.14 1.43
C GLU A 175 29.07 1.10 2.64
N ASN A 176 27.84 1.61 2.93
CA ASN A 176 27.55 2.58 3.98
C ASN A 176 28.24 3.96 3.79
N VAL A 177 28.85 4.22 2.64
CA VAL A 177 29.37 5.54 2.30
C VAL A 177 28.36 6.28 1.46
N GLN A 178 27.94 7.47 1.94
CA GLN A 178 27.02 8.32 1.20
C GLN A 178 27.62 8.64 -0.18
N VAL A 179 26.89 8.32 -1.24
CA VAL A 179 27.27 8.75 -2.58
C VAL A 179 27.13 10.26 -2.63
N ALA A 180 28.25 10.94 -2.90
CA ALA A 180 28.29 12.40 -3.00
C ALA A 180 27.22 12.89 -3.97
N THR A 181 26.62 14.02 -3.66
CA THR A 181 25.34 14.58 -4.17
C THR A 181 25.27 14.85 -5.69
N THR A 182 26.15 14.29 -6.50
CA THR A 182 26.17 14.49 -7.95
C THR A 182 25.76 13.22 -8.69
N TYR A 183 24.48 13.10 -8.91
CA TYR A 183 23.91 12.10 -9.79
C TYR A 183 22.81 12.74 -10.66
N ASN A 184 22.65 12.23 -11.87
CA ASN A 184 21.56 12.59 -12.75
C ASN A 184 20.40 11.62 -12.52
N VAL A 185 19.20 12.16 -12.37
CA VAL A 185 17.97 11.37 -12.23
C VAL A 185 17.13 11.55 -13.50
N ASN A 186 16.93 10.45 -14.22
CA ASN A 186 15.85 10.40 -15.18
C ASN A 186 14.60 9.87 -14.45
N ALA A 187 13.82 10.79 -13.91
CA ALA A 187 12.68 10.51 -13.04
C ALA A 187 11.67 9.55 -13.68
N ALA A 188 11.28 9.85 -14.92
CA ALA A 188 10.27 9.06 -15.64
C ALA A 188 10.72 7.62 -15.92
N ALA A 189 11.99 7.44 -16.26
CA ALA A 189 12.57 6.13 -16.51
C ALA A 189 12.98 5.39 -15.23
N GLY A 190 13.03 6.07 -14.09
CA GLY A 190 13.52 5.50 -12.83
C GLY A 190 15.03 5.23 -12.83
N LEU A 191 15.81 6.00 -13.62
CA LEU A 191 17.25 5.79 -13.76
C LEU A 191 18.02 6.82 -12.94
N VAL A 192 19.01 6.36 -12.21
CA VAL A 192 19.96 7.21 -11.46
C VAL A 192 21.36 6.90 -11.92
N THR A 193 22.05 7.93 -12.42
CA THR A 193 23.41 7.80 -12.93
C THR A 193 24.33 8.71 -12.11
N PRO A 194 25.27 8.17 -11.34
CA PRO A 194 26.28 8.96 -10.65
C PRO A 194 27.12 9.77 -11.62
N THR A 195 27.40 11.05 -11.31
CA THR A 195 28.14 11.97 -12.20
C THR A 195 29.59 12.19 -11.77
N VAL A 196 30.05 11.61 -10.68
CA VAL A 196 31.42 11.82 -10.18
C VAL A 196 32.40 10.94 -10.94
N HIS A 197 33.28 11.61 -11.69
CA HIS A 197 34.53 11.09 -12.30
C HIS A 197 34.52 9.64 -12.75
N GLY A 198 34.04 9.38 -13.97
CA GLY A 198 34.17 8.11 -14.67
C GLY A 198 33.56 6.95 -13.88
N SER A 199 32.39 6.54 -14.24
CA SER A 199 31.70 5.34 -13.76
C SER A 199 31.98 4.97 -12.28
N LEU A 200 31.24 5.53 -11.35
CA LEU A 200 31.12 4.89 -10.05
C LEU A 200 30.56 3.50 -10.30
N SER A 201 31.44 2.52 -10.30
CA SER A 201 31.04 1.13 -10.22
C SER A 201 30.30 0.97 -8.88
N MET A 202 29.01 0.63 -8.91
CA MET A 202 28.27 0.24 -7.71
C MET A 202 28.75 -1.16 -7.30
N CYS A 203 30.00 -1.22 -6.83
CA CYS A 203 30.58 -2.44 -6.27
C CYS A 203 30.21 -2.51 -4.78
N GLY A 204 29.64 -3.64 -4.36
CA GLY A 204 29.26 -3.86 -2.99
C GLY A 204 27.78 -3.57 -2.68
N TRP A 205 27.48 -3.40 -1.38
CA TRP A 205 26.11 -3.23 -0.90
C TRP A 205 25.58 -1.82 -1.14
N VAL A 206 24.50 -1.71 -1.87
CA VAL A 206 23.85 -0.44 -2.23
C VAL A 206 22.57 -0.30 -1.43
N VAL A 207 22.38 0.88 -0.82
CA VAL A 207 21.14 1.30 -0.22
C VAL A 207 20.62 2.51 -0.97
N PHE A 208 19.37 2.42 -1.43
CA PHE A 208 18.73 3.47 -2.22
C PHE A 208 17.33 3.75 -1.67
N GLY A 209 17.20 4.88 -0.96
CA GLY A 209 15.94 5.38 -0.40
C GLY A 209 15.39 6.53 -1.25
N TYR A 210 14.17 6.41 -1.74
CA TYR A 210 13.60 7.39 -2.67
C TYR A 210 12.09 7.52 -2.54
N GLU A 211 11.59 8.71 -2.83
CA GLU A 211 10.18 8.96 -3.03
C GLU A 211 9.84 8.76 -4.50
N HIS A 212 8.71 8.12 -4.75
CA HIS A 212 8.26 7.83 -6.10
C HIS A 212 6.74 7.90 -6.22
N GLY A 213 6.25 7.78 -7.45
CA GLY A 213 4.83 7.88 -7.75
C GLY A 213 4.42 9.27 -8.22
N PHE A 214 3.14 9.49 -8.37
CA PHE A 214 2.56 10.75 -8.83
C PHE A 214 2.08 11.58 -7.65
N ASN A 215 2.04 12.92 -7.80
CA ASN A 215 1.53 13.79 -6.73
C ASN A 215 0.01 13.77 -6.61
N ALA A 216 -0.68 13.43 -7.69
CA ALA A 216 -2.11 13.27 -7.73
C ALA A 216 -2.50 12.24 -8.81
N PRO A 217 -3.48 11.38 -8.54
CA PRO A 217 -4.03 10.48 -9.54
C PRO A 217 -4.85 11.25 -10.60
N PRO A 218 -4.96 10.71 -11.84
CA PRO A 218 -5.93 11.18 -12.81
C PRO A 218 -7.35 11.05 -12.28
N HIS A 219 -8.22 11.98 -12.66
CA HIS A 219 -9.58 12.03 -12.12
C HIS A 219 -10.41 10.80 -12.48
N ASP A 220 -10.34 10.35 -13.73
CA ASP A 220 -11.00 9.14 -14.22
C ASP A 220 -10.57 7.88 -13.46
N LEU A 221 -9.26 7.78 -13.15
CA LEU A 221 -8.74 6.67 -12.36
C LEU A 221 -9.22 6.73 -10.89
N SER A 222 -9.35 7.93 -10.33
CA SER A 222 -9.90 8.14 -8.98
C SER A 222 -11.35 7.69 -8.90
N GLU A 223 -12.18 8.07 -9.88
CA GLU A 223 -13.58 7.64 -9.98
C GLU A 223 -13.68 6.12 -10.16
N ALA A 224 -12.91 5.54 -11.08
CA ALA A 224 -12.87 4.10 -11.30
C ALA A 224 -12.48 3.33 -10.03
N ALA A 225 -11.49 3.83 -9.29
CA ALA A 225 -11.07 3.26 -8.01
C ALA A 225 -12.16 3.31 -6.93
N ALA A 226 -12.87 4.45 -6.82
CA ALA A 226 -13.99 4.58 -5.88
C ALA A 226 -15.13 3.61 -6.21
N HIS A 227 -15.49 3.50 -7.51
CA HIS A 227 -16.50 2.55 -7.98
C HIS A 227 -16.10 1.10 -7.75
N ALA A 228 -14.85 0.72 -8.05
CA ALA A 228 -14.31 -0.61 -7.77
C ALA A 228 -14.35 -0.94 -6.27
N THR A 229 -14.06 0.05 -5.42
CA THR A 229 -14.13 -0.12 -3.96
C THR A 229 -15.56 -0.33 -3.48
N LYS A 230 -16.53 0.44 -4.03
CA LYS A 230 -17.94 0.24 -3.74
C LYS A 230 -18.41 -1.16 -4.12
N LEU A 231 -18.05 -1.63 -5.32
CA LEU A 231 -18.40 -2.98 -5.78
C LEU A 231 -17.78 -4.06 -4.89
N ARG A 232 -16.53 -3.90 -4.48
CA ARG A 232 -15.85 -4.81 -3.56
C ARG A 232 -16.54 -4.90 -2.20
N LEU A 233 -17.05 -3.80 -1.67
CA LEU A 233 -17.79 -3.77 -0.42
C LEU A 233 -19.17 -4.45 -0.58
N LEU A 234 -19.91 -4.10 -1.62
CA LEU A 234 -21.25 -4.63 -1.88
C LEU A 234 -21.22 -6.10 -2.31
N GLY A 235 -20.22 -6.53 -3.06
CA GLY A 235 -20.05 -7.91 -3.50
C GLY A 235 -19.96 -8.91 -2.34
N ARG A 236 -19.44 -8.48 -1.19
CA ARG A 236 -19.39 -9.28 0.04
C ARG A 236 -20.78 -9.52 0.67
N THR A 237 -21.75 -8.69 0.34
CA THR A 237 -23.12 -8.76 0.89
C THR A 237 -24.15 -9.26 -0.11
N SER A 238 -23.81 -9.42 -1.38
CA SER A 238 -24.77 -9.71 -2.45
C SER A 238 -25.35 -11.14 -2.41
N GLY A 239 -24.80 -12.05 -1.62
CA GLY A 239 -25.24 -13.44 -1.57
C GLY A 239 -25.10 -14.23 -2.88
N ILE A 240 -24.63 -13.57 -3.95
CA ILE A 240 -24.33 -14.20 -5.24
C ILE A 240 -22.91 -14.77 -5.13
N GLY A 241 -22.77 -16.08 -5.28
CA GLY A 241 -21.48 -16.73 -5.21
C GLY A 241 -20.52 -16.17 -6.28
N GLU A 242 -19.27 -15.94 -5.93
CA GLU A 242 -18.22 -15.39 -6.82
C GLU A 242 -18.00 -16.19 -8.14
N ARG A 243 -18.69 -17.30 -8.32
CA ARG A 243 -18.58 -18.19 -9.49
C ARG A 243 -19.85 -18.27 -10.34
N VAL A 244 -20.86 -17.46 -10.05
CA VAL A 244 -22.11 -17.46 -10.82
C VAL A 244 -21.92 -16.62 -12.09
N ARG A 245 -21.77 -17.28 -13.25
CA ARG A 245 -21.60 -16.63 -14.56
C ARG A 245 -22.89 -16.05 -15.13
N SER A 246 -24.00 -16.67 -14.83
CA SER A 246 -25.29 -16.18 -15.28
C SER A 246 -26.40 -16.63 -14.32
N ILE A 247 -27.40 -15.81 -14.17
CA ILE A 247 -28.64 -16.12 -13.51
C ILE A 247 -29.74 -15.94 -14.54
N SER A 248 -30.52 -17.00 -14.77
CA SER A 248 -31.72 -16.94 -15.61
C SER A 248 -32.94 -16.96 -14.74
N ASP A 249 -33.84 -15.99 -14.89
CA ASP A 249 -35.14 -15.90 -14.27
C ASP A 249 -36.20 -15.64 -15.34
N GLU A 250 -37.45 -15.50 -14.92
CA GLU A 250 -38.59 -15.23 -15.83
C GLU A 250 -38.44 -13.88 -16.57
N GLN A 251 -37.55 -13.00 -16.12
CA GLN A 251 -37.29 -11.68 -16.70
C GLN A 251 -36.10 -11.68 -17.68
N GLY A 252 -35.38 -12.80 -17.80
CA GLY A 252 -34.27 -12.97 -18.73
C GLY A 252 -32.99 -13.54 -18.11
N THR A 253 -31.93 -13.58 -18.89
CA THR A 253 -30.62 -14.04 -18.46
C THR A 253 -29.72 -12.85 -18.17
N ARG A 254 -29.18 -12.76 -16.95
CA ARG A 254 -28.14 -11.80 -16.55
C ARG A 254 -26.80 -12.50 -16.54
N THR A 255 -25.87 -12.01 -17.35
CA THR A 255 -24.49 -12.51 -17.39
C THR A 255 -23.61 -11.59 -16.54
N PHE A 256 -22.76 -12.20 -15.73
CA PHE A 256 -21.80 -11.49 -14.90
C PHE A 256 -20.40 -11.66 -15.45
N SER A 257 -19.68 -10.57 -15.60
CA SER A 257 -18.24 -10.60 -15.87
C SER A 257 -17.47 -10.89 -14.59
N PHE A 258 -16.36 -11.62 -14.71
CA PHE A 258 -15.54 -11.99 -13.54
C PHE A 258 -14.19 -11.33 -13.62
N ALA A 259 -13.67 -10.96 -12.44
CA ALA A 259 -12.28 -10.55 -12.33
C ALA A 259 -11.34 -11.67 -12.80
N GLY A 260 -10.38 -11.30 -13.64
CA GLY A 260 -9.41 -12.22 -14.23
C GLY A 260 -8.27 -11.49 -14.93
N PRO A 261 -7.38 -12.20 -15.60
CA PRO A 261 -6.31 -11.57 -16.38
C PRO A 261 -6.87 -10.57 -17.40
N GLY A 262 -6.42 -9.31 -17.31
CA GLY A 262 -6.89 -8.21 -18.17
C GLY A 262 -8.24 -7.59 -17.78
N HIS A 263 -8.93 -8.17 -16.79
CA HIS A 263 -10.20 -7.66 -16.25
C HIS A 263 -10.17 -7.70 -14.73
N PRO A 264 -9.36 -6.87 -14.06
CA PRO A 264 -9.10 -6.98 -12.62
C PRO A 264 -10.33 -6.74 -11.74
N THR A 265 -11.31 -6.00 -12.22
CA THR A 265 -12.56 -5.74 -11.48
C THR A 265 -13.74 -6.58 -12.02
N GLY A 266 -13.67 -7.06 -13.26
CA GLY A 266 -14.77 -7.70 -13.96
C GLY A 266 -15.85 -6.73 -14.43
N VAL A 267 -15.57 -5.42 -14.42
CA VAL A 267 -16.44 -4.37 -14.94
C VAL A 267 -15.70 -3.66 -16.07
N ASP A 268 -16.17 -3.85 -17.29
CA ASP A 268 -15.47 -3.43 -18.53
C ASP A 268 -15.13 -1.93 -18.53
N GLU A 269 -16.02 -1.08 -18.01
CA GLU A 269 -15.79 0.38 -17.94
C GLU A 269 -14.64 0.73 -16.99
N ILE A 270 -14.57 0.10 -15.83
CA ILE A 270 -13.51 0.31 -14.83
C ILE A 270 -12.19 -0.27 -15.37
N ASP A 271 -12.25 -1.47 -15.93
CA ASP A 271 -11.09 -2.18 -16.46
C ASP A 271 -10.48 -1.44 -17.67
N ALA A 272 -11.31 -0.81 -18.51
CA ALA A 272 -10.85 0.03 -19.61
C ALA A 272 -10.07 1.26 -19.11
N VAL A 273 -10.53 1.92 -18.04
CA VAL A 273 -9.80 3.04 -17.42
C VAL A 273 -8.47 2.58 -16.84
N ILE A 274 -8.45 1.47 -16.08
CA ILE A 274 -7.21 0.93 -15.52
C ILE A 274 -6.22 0.59 -16.65
N THR A 275 -6.69 -0.03 -17.73
CA THR A 275 -5.86 -0.41 -18.88
C THR A 275 -5.32 0.82 -19.63
N ALA A 276 -6.11 1.88 -19.75
CA ALA A 276 -5.66 3.14 -20.36
C ALA A 276 -4.50 3.81 -19.59
N HIS A 277 -4.38 3.52 -18.31
CA HIS A 277 -3.31 4.01 -17.44
C HIS A 277 -2.20 2.98 -17.18
N ASP A 278 -2.13 1.87 -17.94
CA ASP A 278 -1.05 0.89 -17.82
C ASP A 278 0.29 1.52 -18.26
N MET A 279 1.21 1.64 -17.32
CA MET A 279 2.55 2.18 -17.52
C MET A 279 3.63 1.10 -17.35
N ARG A 280 3.25 -0.16 -17.30
CA ARG A 280 4.22 -1.26 -17.33
C ARG A 280 4.99 -1.19 -18.65
N ASP A 281 6.31 -1.36 -18.57
CA ASP A 281 7.08 -1.48 -19.80
C ASP A 281 6.54 -2.64 -20.64
N PRO A 282 6.30 -2.45 -21.94
CA PRO A 282 6.10 -3.58 -22.81
C PRO A 282 7.32 -4.49 -22.62
N ALA A 283 7.06 -5.72 -22.21
CA ALA A 283 8.12 -6.68 -21.94
C ALA A 283 9.08 -6.69 -23.14
N VAL A 284 10.29 -6.23 -22.89
CA VAL A 284 11.38 -6.42 -23.85
C VAL A 284 11.79 -7.87 -23.64
N PHE A 285 11.22 -8.74 -24.46
CA PHE A 285 11.58 -10.15 -24.55
C PHE A 285 12.86 -10.33 -25.36
#